data_ead3181976b15aa0728a2607d35b8766
#
_entry.id   ead3181976b15aa0728a2607d35b8766
#
_cell.length_a   1.000
_cell.length_b   1.000
_cell.length_c   1.000
_cell.angle_alpha   90.00
_cell.angle_beta   90.00
_cell.angle_gamma   90.00
#
_symmetry.space_group_name_H-M   'P 1'
#
loop_
_entity.id
_entity.type
_entity.pdbx_description
1 polymer ?
#
loop_
_entity_poly.entity_id
_entity_poly.type
_entity_poly.pdbx_seq_one_letter_code
_entity_poly.pdbx_strand_id
1 'polypeptide(L)'
;MRSREKSLGKGKHHEATFEDQLEPVTDVEDAILKMAAELLLPGLRPHELVILAQLCHFVSERLDDVPQHWSAGSPIGRSELLDAIRTEFPQSDGSDTQFDSAISVLDYSYFTGPNCNRFGNQPLVEAANSTGTENGTAYRLNSRFADMLATNRTFRIFFADTLRTGMANCRDIFREAAARQQVFDHMFLYERKYSMADVMRLCGWKKENTPQNVGGYLLDKETNTMPIFVKYAASQYEDEFLSTQEMKYFSKNGRTPQSPEFRWALNGIGPNWGQTHFVPLFVMRKAEEAEGKYYYVGHVAAFDNPQLTTKPDASGQGSVKVTLSILRLARPIDPELYRHLVS
;
A
#
# COMPACT_ATOMS: atom_id res chain seq x y z
N MET A 1 70.84 39.74 -22.77
CA MET A 1 70.10 39.48 -21.51
C MET A 1 68.72 39.01 -21.84
N ARG A 2 68.42 37.70 -21.69
CA ARG A 2 67.12 37.09 -21.97
C ARG A 2 66.49 36.75 -20.61
N SER A 3 65.42 37.46 -20.26
CA SER A 3 64.55 37.11 -19.12
C SER A 3 63.74 35.87 -19.33
N ARG A 4 63.86 34.88 -18.47
CA ARG A 4 63.01 33.70 -18.40
C ARG A 4 61.80 34.09 -17.57
N GLU A 5 60.62 34.14 -18.22
CA GLU A 5 59.34 34.13 -17.55
C GLU A 5 59.02 32.70 -17.09
N LYS A 6 58.82 32.53 -15.78
CA LYS A 6 58.31 31.30 -15.18
C LYS A 6 56.82 31.29 -15.33
N SER A 7 56.32 30.36 -16.14
CA SER A 7 54.89 29.98 -16.21
C SER A 7 54.47 29.37 -14.86
N LEU A 8 53.65 30.09 -14.12
CA LEU A 8 52.90 29.55 -12.99
C LEU A 8 51.74 28.70 -13.53
N GLY A 9 51.85 27.38 -13.34
CA GLY A 9 50.78 26.45 -13.62
C GLY A 9 49.55 26.78 -12.75
N LYS A 10 48.46 27.18 -13.41
CA LYS A 10 47.14 27.24 -12.79
C LYS A 10 46.70 25.79 -12.54
N GLY A 11 46.82 25.30 -11.32
CA GLY A 11 46.12 24.14 -10.85
C GLY A 11 44.61 24.43 -10.92
N LYS A 12 43.91 23.80 -11.84
CA LYS A 12 42.46 23.74 -11.80
C LYS A 12 42.09 22.89 -10.57
N HIS A 13 41.74 23.51 -9.47
CA HIS A 13 40.94 22.87 -8.45
C HIS A 13 39.59 22.60 -9.09
N HIS A 14 39.35 21.38 -9.53
CA HIS A 14 38.00 20.88 -9.72
C HIS A 14 37.41 20.79 -8.30
N GLU A 15 36.49 21.68 -7.96
CA GLU A 15 35.57 21.42 -6.87
C GLU A 15 34.78 20.20 -7.31
N ALA A 16 34.90 19.09 -6.57
CA ALA A 16 34.11 17.89 -6.80
C ALA A 16 32.66 18.28 -6.74
N THR A 17 31.92 17.98 -7.77
CA THR A 17 30.46 18.17 -7.78
C THR A 17 29.83 17.23 -6.76
N PHE A 18 28.58 17.50 -6.33
CA PHE A 18 27.87 16.62 -5.41
C PHE A 18 27.80 15.18 -5.94
N GLU A 19 27.68 15.01 -7.27
CA GLU A 19 27.68 13.71 -7.94
C GLU A 19 29.02 12.96 -7.81
N ASP A 20 30.16 13.66 -7.79
CA ASP A 20 31.48 13.06 -7.60
C ASP A 20 31.72 12.55 -6.16
N GLN A 21 30.81 12.87 -5.22
CA GLN A 21 30.89 12.49 -3.80
C GLN A 21 29.94 11.33 -3.44
N LEU A 22 29.10 10.86 -4.40
CA LEU A 22 28.18 9.77 -4.16
C LEU A 22 28.90 8.42 -4.27
N GLU A 23 28.80 7.62 -3.23
CA GLU A 23 29.21 6.22 -3.26
C GLU A 23 28.22 5.39 -4.10
N PRO A 24 28.70 4.43 -4.92
CA PRO A 24 27.80 3.56 -5.65
C PRO A 24 26.94 2.71 -4.68
N VAL A 25 25.65 2.56 -4.99
CA VAL A 25 24.78 1.65 -4.26
C VAL A 25 24.89 0.24 -4.87
N THR A 26 24.77 -0.77 -4.03
CA THR A 26 24.72 -2.19 -4.46
C THR A 26 23.37 -2.51 -5.09
N ASP A 27 23.27 -3.61 -5.82
CA ASP A 27 22.01 -4.08 -6.41
C ASP A 27 20.92 -4.30 -5.35
N VAL A 28 21.29 -4.76 -4.16
CA VAL A 28 20.35 -4.98 -3.04
C VAL A 28 19.87 -3.65 -2.48
N GLU A 29 20.76 -2.68 -2.29
CA GLU A 29 20.42 -1.34 -1.82
C GLU A 29 19.51 -0.61 -2.83
N ASP A 30 19.81 -0.70 -4.12
CA ASP A 30 18.96 -0.15 -5.20
C ASP A 30 17.57 -0.78 -5.20
N ALA A 31 17.48 -2.10 -5.00
CA ALA A 31 16.21 -2.82 -4.90
C ALA A 31 15.39 -2.38 -3.68
N ILE A 32 16.04 -2.12 -2.52
CA ILE A 32 15.39 -1.58 -1.33
C ILE A 32 14.90 -0.14 -1.59
N LEU A 33 15.70 0.70 -2.25
CA LEU A 33 15.29 2.07 -2.62
C LEU A 33 14.06 2.05 -3.54
N LYS A 34 14.04 1.14 -4.52
CA LYS A 34 12.86 0.94 -5.39
C LYS A 34 11.62 0.52 -4.59
N MET A 35 11.77 -0.42 -3.66
CA MET A 35 10.67 -0.82 -2.77
C MET A 35 10.16 0.37 -1.96
N ALA A 36 11.06 1.13 -1.33
CA ALA A 36 10.69 2.29 -0.54
C ALA A 36 10.01 3.38 -1.38
N ALA A 37 10.51 3.66 -2.59
CA ALA A 37 9.88 4.61 -3.51
C ALA A 37 8.49 4.15 -3.97
N GLU A 38 8.30 2.87 -4.21
CA GLU A 38 7.01 2.32 -4.65
C GLU A 38 5.97 2.24 -3.54
N LEU A 39 6.37 1.78 -2.35
CA LEU A 39 5.44 1.45 -1.26
C LEU A 39 5.33 2.53 -0.19
N LEU A 40 6.39 3.26 0.11
CA LEU A 40 6.43 4.22 1.23
C LEU A 40 6.25 5.66 0.75
N LEU A 41 6.92 6.03 -0.34
CA LEU A 41 6.89 7.40 -0.85
C LEU A 41 5.48 7.95 -1.12
N PRO A 42 4.48 7.16 -1.62
CA PRO A 42 3.13 7.66 -1.83
C PRO A 42 2.40 8.10 -0.55
N GLY A 43 2.86 7.72 0.63
CA GLY A 43 2.26 8.08 1.92
C GLY A 43 0.94 7.36 2.24
N LEU A 44 0.67 6.24 1.57
CA LEU A 44 -0.57 5.45 1.80
C LEU A 44 -0.45 4.41 2.91
N ARG A 45 0.75 4.23 3.48
CA ARG A 45 1.09 3.15 4.42
C ARG A 45 1.59 3.71 5.76
N PRO A 46 0.72 4.32 6.57
CA PRO A 46 1.11 4.98 7.82
C PRO A 46 1.83 4.05 8.80
N HIS A 47 1.44 2.77 8.88
CA HIS A 47 2.04 1.82 9.81
C HIS A 47 3.51 1.55 9.48
N GLU A 48 3.82 1.18 8.23
CA GLU A 48 5.19 0.94 7.78
C GLU A 48 6.06 2.18 7.95
N LEU A 49 5.51 3.36 7.61
CA LEU A 49 6.21 4.64 7.74
C LEU A 49 6.58 4.95 9.18
N VAL A 50 5.61 4.84 10.12
CA VAL A 50 5.86 5.13 11.54
C VAL A 50 6.79 4.09 12.16
N ILE A 51 6.60 2.80 11.88
CA ILE A 51 7.48 1.74 12.40
C ILE A 51 8.93 1.99 11.97
N LEU A 52 9.17 2.25 10.68
CA LEU A 52 10.51 2.54 10.20
C LEU A 52 11.07 3.85 10.77
N ALA A 53 10.24 4.91 10.88
CA ALA A 53 10.66 6.16 11.48
C ALA A 53 11.12 5.99 12.94
N GLN A 54 10.37 5.20 13.74
CA GLN A 54 10.73 4.88 15.12
C GLN A 54 12.02 4.06 15.21
N LEU A 55 12.13 3.00 14.40
CA LEU A 55 13.30 2.11 14.42
C LEU A 55 14.55 2.78 13.83
N CYS A 56 14.39 3.67 12.85
CA CYS A 56 15.50 4.37 12.22
C CYS A 56 15.94 5.62 12.95
N HIS A 57 15.18 6.14 13.92
CA HIS A 57 15.47 7.41 14.62
C HIS A 57 15.78 8.62 13.69
N PHE A 58 15.34 8.57 12.43
CA PHE A 58 15.59 9.61 11.43
C PHE A 58 14.73 10.86 11.57
N VAL A 59 13.94 10.97 12.63
CA VAL A 59 12.89 11.98 12.74
C VAL A 59 13.41 13.36 13.09
N SER A 60 14.72 13.55 13.23
CA SER A 60 15.28 14.90 13.38
C SER A 60 15.23 15.65 12.04
N GLU A 61 14.87 16.93 12.10
CA GLU A 61 14.52 17.79 10.96
C GLU A 61 15.67 18.14 10.00
N ARG A 62 16.88 17.60 10.22
CA ARG A 62 18.05 17.92 9.42
C ARG A 62 18.73 16.67 8.86
N LEU A 63 18.96 16.68 7.54
CA LEU A 63 19.74 15.66 6.82
C LEU A 63 21.17 15.47 7.38
N ASP A 64 21.72 16.52 8.01
CA ASP A 64 23.07 16.53 8.57
C ASP A 64 23.17 15.80 9.91
N ASP A 65 22.06 15.55 10.60
CA ASP A 65 22.01 14.92 11.92
C ASP A 65 21.92 13.38 11.88
N VAL A 66 22.14 12.76 10.72
CA VAL A 66 22.23 11.29 10.65
C VAL A 66 23.50 10.86 11.40
N PRO A 67 23.38 10.10 12.50
CA PRO A 67 24.53 9.74 13.32
C PRO A 67 25.63 9.08 12.49
N GLN A 68 26.89 9.51 12.66
CA GLN A 68 28.04 8.88 11.99
C GLN A 68 28.23 7.41 12.43
N HIS A 69 27.64 7.02 13.56
CA HIS A 69 27.63 5.66 14.08
C HIS A 69 26.20 5.16 14.20
N TRP A 70 25.69 4.55 13.14
CA TRP A 70 24.41 3.90 13.12
C TRP A 70 24.52 2.53 13.81
N SER A 71 23.70 2.28 14.81
CA SER A 71 23.51 0.94 15.37
C SER A 71 22.06 0.50 15.11
N ALA A 72 21.81 -0.79 15.07
CA ALA A 72 20.46 -1.37 14.90
C ALA A 72 19.46 -0.90 15.98
N GLY A 73 19.88 -0.08 16.90
CA GLY A 73 19.07 0.46 18.00
C GLY A 73 18.68 -0.60 19.03
N SER A 74 18.08 -0.14 20.11
CA SER A 74 17.40 -1.04 21.07
C SER A 74 16.08 -1.49 20.45
N PRO A 75 15.67 -2.75 20.68
CA PRO A 75 14.34 -3.21 20.24
C PRO A 75 13.23 -2.37 20.87
N ILE A 76 12.22 -2.04 20.06
CA ILE A 76 11.02 -1.30 20.48
C ILE A 76 9.86 -2.29 20.60
N GLY A 77 9.12 -2.20 21.71
CA GLY A 77 7.98 -3.06 21.98
C GLY A 77 6.80 -2.82 21.00
N ARG A 78 6.05 -3.89 20.71
CA ARG A 78 4.86 -3.82 19.85
C ARG A 78 3.88 -2.73 20.31
N SER A 79 3.59 -2.65 21.61
CA SER A 79 2.67 -1.65 22.18
C SER A 79 3.16 -0.22 21.95
N GLU A 80 4.44 0.02 22.11
CA GLU A 80 5.05 1.34 21.90
C GLU A 80 4.97 1.77 20.43
N LEU A 81 5.22 0.85 19.49
CA LEU A 81 5.05 1.12 18.06
C LEU A 81 3.60 1.39 17.68
N LEU A 82 2.64 0.63 18.24
CA LEU A 82 1.21 0.87 18.04
C LEU A 82 0.77 2.23 18.59
N ASP A 83 1.26 2.61 19.77
CA ASP A 83 0.96 3.90 20.36
C ASP A 83 1.57 5.07 19.56
N ALA A 84 2.76 4.88 19.00
CA ALA A 84 3.35 5.85 18.07
C ALA A 84 2.49 6.03 16.81
N ILE A 85 1.96 4.94 16.22
CA ILE A 85 1.06 4.99 15.06
C ILE A 85 -0.22 5.74 15.41
N ARG A 86 -0.87 5.40 16.53
CA ARG A 86 -2.11 6.05 16.99
C ARG A 86 -1.92 7.52 17.31
N THR A 87 -0.74 7.88 17.82
CA THR A 87 -0.40 9.27 18.13
C THR A 87 -0.19 10.09 16.86
N GLU A 88 0.56 9.56 15.90
CA GLU A 88 0.88 10.26 14.66
C GLU A 88 -0.33 10.32 13.70
N PHE A 89 -1.10 9.24 13.63
CA PHE A 89 -2.25 9.10 12.73
C PHE A 89 -3.49 8.55 13.47
N PRO A 90 -4.15 9.36 14.32
CA PRO A 90 -5.25 8.89 15.18
C PRO A 90 -6.49 8.43 14.40
N GLN A 91 -6.61 8.79 13.13
CA GLN A 91 -7.71 8.36 12.25
C GLN A 91 -7.40 7.05 11.51
N SER A 92 -6.16 6.53 11.60
CA SER A 92 -5.82 5.25 11.00
C SER A 92 -6.35 4.09 11.83
N ASP A 93 -6.58 2.95 11.17
CA ASP A 93 -6.92 1.71 11.87
C ASP A 93 -5.70 1.17 12.62
N GLY A 94 -5.60 1.47 13.92
CA GLY A 94 -4.54 1.00 14.82
C GLY A 94 -4.77 -0.43 15.34
N SER A 95 -5.43 -1.32 14.57
CA SER A 95 -5.66 -2.71 14.94
C SER A 95 -4.40 -3.57 14.86
N ASP A 96 -4.40 -4.67 15.61
CA ASP A 96 -3.35 -5.67 15.53
C ASP A 96 -3.21 -6.27 14.13
N THR A 97 -4.31 -6.42 13.40
CA THR A 97 -4.31 -6.93 12.03
C THR A 97 -3.54 -6.01 11.08
N GLN A 98 -3.75 -4.70 11.18
CA GLN A 98 -3.01 -3.72 10.38
C GLN A 98 -1.54 -3.67 10.74
N PHE A 99 -1.23 -3.75 12.03
CA PHE A 99 0.15 -3.80 12.50
C PHE A 99 0.88 -5.06 11.99
N ASP A 100 0.28 -6.25 12.14
CA ASP A 100 0.87 -7.51 11.68
C ASP A 100 1.10 -7.54 10.17
N SER A 101 0.15 -6.99 9.41
CA SER A 101 0.30 -6.85 7.97
C SER A 101 1.45 -5.89 7.60
N ALA A 102 1.63 -4.78 8.34
CA ALA A 102 2.76 -3.88 8.15
C ALA A 102 4.10 -4.55 8.44
N ILE A 103 4.19 -5.27 9.56
CA ILE A 103 5.40 -6.05 9.91
C ILE A 103 5.70 -7.06 8.82
N SER A 104 4.69 -7.77 8.28
CA SER A 104 4.92 -8.76 7.22
C SER A 104 5.49 -8.13 5.93
N VAL A 105 5.19 -6.88 5.62
CA VAL A 105 5.83 -6.13 4.53
C VAL A 105 7.29 -5.82 4.88
N LEU A 106 7.56 -5.37 6.09
CA LEU A 106 8.87 -4.93 6.52
C LEU A 106 9.85 -6.07 6.81
N ASP A 107 9.35 -7.25 7.20
CA ASP A 107 10.13 -8.48 7.35
C ASP A 107 10.16 -9.34 6.08
N TYR A 108 9.51 -8.86 5.00
CA TYR A 108 9.44 -9.49 3.69
C TYR A 108 8.63 -10.79 3.61
N SER A 109 8.01 -11.24 4.69
CA SER A 109 7.12 -12.41 4.68
C SER A 109 5.83 -12.20 3.88
N TYR A 110 5.47 -10.94 3.61
CA TYR A 110 4.33 -10.54 2.78
C TYR A 110 4.54 -10.88 1.31
N PHE A 111 5.76 -10.73 0.79
CA PHE A 111 6.04 -10.81 -0.64
C PHE A 111 6.13 -12.25 -1.14
N THR A 112 5.61 -12.48 -2.35
CA THR A 112 5.86 -13.72 -3.10
C THR A 112 7.25 -13.69 -3.75
N GLY A 113 7.75 -14.85 -4.18
CA GLY A 113 9.11 -14.99 -4.70
C GLY A 113 9.53 -13.93 -5.74
N PRO A 114 8.71 -13.63 -6.78
CA PRO A 114 9.06 -12.60 -7.77
C PRO A 114 9.23 -11.21 -7.17
N ASN A 115 8.33 -10.75 -6.31
CA ASN A 115 8.45 -9.44 -5.68
C ASN A 115 9.48 -9.43 -4.56
N CYS A 116 9.65 -10.53 -3.83
CA CYS A 116 10.72 -10.66 -2.86
C CYS A 116 12.09 -10.45 -3.53
N ASN A 117 12.34 -11.10 -4.66
CA ASN A 117 13.57 -10.94 -5.45
C ASN A 117 13.70 -9.52 -6.04
N ARG A 118 12.61 -8.97 -6.57
CA ARG A 118 12.56 -7.60 -7.12
C ARG A 118 12.95 -6.54 -6.10
N PHE A 119 12.59 -6.74 -4.83
CA PHE A 119 12.88 -5.83 -3.73
C PHE A 119 14.14 -6.22 -2.93
N GLY A 120 15.00 -7.07 -3.50
CA GLY A 120 16.33 -7.38 -2.95
C GLY A 120 16.37 -8.51 -1.94
N ASN A 121 15.22 -9.13 -1.64
CA ASN A 121 15.11 -10.25 -0.67
C ASN A 121 15.84 -9.97 0.66
N GLN A 122 15.75 -8.72 1.14
CA GLN A 122 16.43 -8.26 2.33
C GLN A 122 15.43 -7.62 3.30
N PRO A 123 15.02 -8.32 4.37
CA PRO A 123 14.18 -7.77 5.43
C PRO A 123 14.74 -6.46 5.99
N LEU A 124 13.85 -5.50 6.26
CA LEU A 124 14.22 -4.24 6.91
C LEU A 124 14.09 -4.33 8.44
N VAL A 125 13.14 -5.15 8.90
CA VAL A 125 12.80 -5.31 10.32
C VAL A 125 12.86 -6.79 10.69
N GLU A 126 13.20 -7.08 11.93
CA GLU A 126 13.15 -8.41 12.50
C GLU A 126 12.58 -8.39 13.92
N ALA A 127 11.92 -9.50 14.32
CA ALA A 127 11.50 -9.68 15.69
C ALA A 127 12.74 -9.89 16.59
N ALA A 128 12.73 -9.27 17.75
CA ALA A 128 13.77 -9.40 18.76
C ALA A 128 13.21 -10.08 20.03
N ASN A 129 14.00 -10.94 20.65
CA ASN A 129 13.64 -11.51 21.93
C ASN A 129 13.71 -10.41 23.01
N SER A 130 12.58 -10.09 23.62
CA SER A 130 12.55 -9.17 24.76
C SER A 130 13.14 -9.89 25.99
N THR A 131 14.37 -9.56 26.32
CA THR A 131 14.93 -9.96 27.62
C THR A 131 14.45 -8.96 28.67
N GLY A 132 13.23 -9.14 29.22
CA GLY A 132 12.99 -8.49 30.49
C GLY A 132 11.73 -7.66 30.74
N THR A 133 10.61 -7.77 30.02
CA THR A 133 9.31 -7.30 30.53
C THR A 133 8.15 -7.98 29.83
N GLU A 134 7.19 -8.42 30.61
CA GLU A 134 5.83 -8.86 30.26
C GLU A 134 5.51 -9.11 28.76
N ASN A 135 5.52 -10.37 28.37
CA ASN A 135 4.79 -10.99 27.23
C ASN A 135 4.59 -10.21 25.92
N GLY A 136 5.54 -9.39 25.47
CA GLY A 136 5.39 -8.64 24.23
C GLY A 136 6.52 -8.89 23.23
N THR A 137 6.18 -9.14 21.95
CA THR A 137 7.17 -9.14 20.87
C THR A 137 7.74 -7.73 20.71
N ALA A 138 9.06 -7.62 20.60
CA ALA A 138 9.76 -6.40 20.27
C ALA A 138 10.32 -6.50 18.85
N TYR A 139 10.60 -5.36 18.23
CA TYR A 139 11.11 -5.28 16.86
C TYR A 139 12.33 -4.36 16.81
N ARG A 140 13.23 -4.65 15.90
CA ARG A 140 14.41 -3.83 15.62
C ARG A 140 14.70 -3.84 14.12
N LEU A 141 15.59 -2.96 13.67
CA LEU A 141 16.12 -3.09 12.31
C LEU A 141 16.82 -4.43 12.14
N ASN A 142 16.63 -5.06 10.99
CA ASN A 142 17.42 -6.23 10.63
C ASN A 142 18.91 -5.85 10.59
N SER A 143 19.79 -6.69 11.14
CA SER A 143 21.20 -6.37 11.31
C SER A 143 21.89 -6.00 9.99
N ARG A 144 21.66 -6.78 8.94
CA ARG A 144 22.23 -6.53 7.61
C ARG A 144 21.72 -5.21 6.98
N PHE A 145 20.43 -4.91 7.15
CA PHE A 145 19.89 -3.62 6.70
C PHE A 145 20.49 -2.45 7.49
N ALA A 146 20.64 -2.59 8.79
CA ALA A 146 21.31 -1.61 9.64
C ALA A 146 22.77 -1.39 9.21
N ASP A 147 23.51 -2.46 8.88
CA ASP A 147 24.87 -2.37 8.36
C ASP A 147 24.95 -1.63 7.01
N MET A 148 23.99 -1.86 6.10
CA MET A 148 23.90 -1.10 4.84
C MET A 148 23.71 0.40 5.10
N LEU A 149 22.80 0.76 6.01
CA LEU A 149 22.60 2.16 6.42
C LEU A 149 23.85 2.77 7.07
N ALA A 150 24.61 1.99 7.83
CA ALA A 150 25.83 2.45 8.48
C ALA A 150 26.98 2.66 7.50
N THR A 151 27.15 1.76 6.54
CA THR A 151 28.34 1.69 5.67
C THR A 151 28.20 2.49 4.40
N ASN A 152 27.01 2.55 3.77
CA ASN A 152 26.79 3.30 2.53
C ASN A 152 26.06 4.62 2.79
N ARG A 153 26.79 5.73 2.75
CA ARG A 153 26.25 7.08 2.99
C ARG A 153 25.19 7.44 1.95
N THR A 154 25.39 7.11 0.68
CA THR A 154 24.48 7.42 -0.42
C THR A 154 23.14 6.69 -0.22
N PHE A 155 23.20 5.38 0.04
CA PHE A 155 22.02 4.58 0.34
C PHE A 155 21.22 5.15 1.52
N ARG A 156 21.91 5.47 2.62
CA ARG A 156 21.31 6.05 3.82
C ARG A 156 20.58 7.37 3.53
N ILE A 157 21.20 8.28 2.77
CA ILE A 157 20.60 9.58 2.44
C ILE A 157 19.32 9.38 1.62
N PHE A 158 19.36 8.57 0.55
CA PHE A 158 18.20 8.35 -0.30
C PHE A 158 17.08 7.60 0.43
N PHE A 159 17.42 6.64 1.26
CA PHE A 159 16.41 5.93 2.07
C PHE A 159 15.75 6.87 3.09
N ALA A 160 16.55 7.67 3.81
CA ALA A 160 16.05 8.64 4.77
C ALA A 160 15.17 9.71 4.11
N ASP A 161 15.55 10.21 2.94
CA ASP A 161 14.78 11.20 2.19
C ASP A 161 13.44 10.61 1.71
N THR A 162 13.47 9.38 1.20
CA THR A 162 12.25 8.65 0.80
C THR A 162 11.30 8.46 1.99
N LEU A 163 11.82 8.06 3.15
CA LEU A 163 11.02 7.87 4.36
C LEU A 163 10.41 9.18 4.86
N ARG A 164 11.18 10.27 4.91
CA ARG A 164 10.72 11.61 5.31
C ARG A 164 9.64 12.13 4.36
N THR A 165 9.87 11.99 3.05
CA THR A 165 8.90 12.43 2.04
C THR A 165 7.63 11.60 2.12
N GLY A 166 7.74 10.29 2.32
CA GLY A 166 6.59 9.41 2.55
C GLY A 166 5.78 9.81 3.79
N MET A 167 6.46 10.13 4.90
CA MET A 167 5.83 10.64 6.12
C MET A 167 5.14 11.99 5.88
N ALA A 168 5.78 12.92 5.16
CA ALA A 168 5.18 14.21 4.82
C ALA A 168 3.93 14.03 3.94
N ASN A 169 4.01 13.20 2.91
CA ASN A 169 2.88 12.86 2.05
C ASN A 169 1.72 12.22 2.85
N CYS A 170 2.05 11.32 3.78
CA CYS A 170 1.05 10.71 4.65
C CYS A 170 0.36 11.76 5.55
N ARG A 171 1.12 12.64 6.19
CA ARG A 171 0.57 13.76 7.00
C ARG A 171 -0.32 14.68 6.17
N ASP A 172 0.06 14.96 4.93
CA ASP A 172 -0.75 15.79 4.03
C ASP A 172 -2.07 15.11 3.69
N ILE A 173 -2.06 13.80 3.41
CA ILE A 173 -3.28 13.01 3.18
C ILE A 173 -4.23 13.10 4.37
N PHE A 174 -3.73 12.89 5.58
CA PHE A 174 -4.55 12.94 6.80
C PHE A 174 -5.06 14.36 7.09
N ARG A 175 -4.24 15.39 6.86
CA ARG A 175 -4.63 16.79 7.01
C ARG A 175 -5.71 17.20 6.01
N GLU A 176 -5.58 16.81 4.74
CA GLU A 176 -6.60 17.06 3.72
C GLU A 176 -7.91 16.34 4.04
N ALA A 177 -7.84 15.08 4.49
CA ALA A 177 -9.02 14.34 4.92
C ALA A 177 -9.73 15.03 6.09
N ALA A 178 -8.99 15.49 7.10
CA ALA A 178 -9.54 16.22 8.23
C ALA A 178 -10.17 17.56 7.80
N ALA A 179 -9.51 18.31 6.93
CA ALA A 179 -10.02 19.60 6.42
C ALA A 179 -11.33 19.42 5.63
N ARG A 180 -11.49 18.32 4.92
CA ARG A 180 -12.71 17.96 4.17
C ARG A 180 -13.73 17.20 5.02
N GLN A 181 -13.45 16.98 6.30
CA GLN A 181 -14.27 16.16 7.20
C GLN A 181 -14.53 14.74 6.66
N GLN A 182 -13.58 14.23 5.88
CA GLN A 182 -13.63 12.85 5.41
C GLN A 182 -13.24 11.91 6.54
N VAL A 183 -13.94 10.77 6.63
CA VAL A 183 -13.64 9.69 7.55
C VAL A 183 -13.01 8.55 6.77
N PHE A 184 -11.98 7.92 7.32
CA PHE A 184 -11.46 6.68 6.78
C PHE A 184 -12.50 5.56 6.94
N ASP A 185 -12.71 4.82 5.87
CA ASP A 185 -13.46 3.58 5.88
C ASP A 185 -12.43 2.44 5.97
N HIS A 186 -12.22 1.91 7.17
CA HIS A 186 -11.02 1.15 7.52
C HIS A 186 -9.76 1.98 7.21
N MET A 187 -8.95 1.57 6.22
CA MET A 187 -7.75 2.29 5.79
C MET A 187 -7.93 3.09 4.50
N PHE A 188 -9.17 3.21 3.99
CA PHE A 188 -9.44 3.83 2.69
C PHE A 188 -10.14 5.17 2.84
N LEU A 189 -9.69 6.14 2.05
CA LEU A 189 -10.37 7.42 1.85
C LEU A 189 -11.17 7.35 0.56
N TYR A 190 -12.42 7.80 0.63
CA TYR A 190 -13.28 7.88 -0.54
C TYR A 190 -12.66 8.77 -1.61
N GLU A 191 -12.90 8.43 -2.88
CA GLU A 191 -12.42 9.15 -4.07
C GLU A 191 -10.91 9.08 -4.31
N ARG A 192 -10.13 8.51 -3.39
CA ARG A 192 -8.70 8.34 -3.58
C ARG A 192 -8.39 7.10 -4.40
N LYS A 193 -7.33 7.19 -5.23
CA LYS A 193 -6.85 6.07 -6.04
C LYS A 193 -5.85 5.19 -5.26
N TYR A 194 -6.02 3.87 -5.40
CA TYR A 194 -5.15 2.84 -4.82
C TYR A 194 -4.74 1.83 -5.87
N SER A 195 -3.53 1.30 -5.79
CA SER A 195 -3.13 0.10 -6.54
C SER A 195 -3.75 -1.15 -5.90
N MET A 196 -3.87 -2.25 -6.65
CA MET A 196 -4.34 -3.52 -6.07
C MET A 196 -3.43 -3.98 -4.92
N ALA A 197 -2.11 -3.78 -5.05
CA ALA A 197 -1.16 -4.14 -4.00
C ALA A 197 -1.38 -3.33 -2.70
N ASP A 198 -1.66 -2.03 -2.82
CA ASP A 198 -2.02 -1.21 -1.66
C ASP A 198 -3.32 -1.67 -1.03
N VAL A 199 -4.33 -1.99 -1.86
CA VAL A 199 -5.64 -2.45 -1.36
C VAL A 199 -5.50 -3.72 -0.53
N MET A 200 -4.80 -4.73 -1.02
CA MET A 200 -4.61 -5.98 -0.27
C MET A 200 -3.90 -5.72 1.07
N ARG A 201 -2.82 -4.93 1.05
CA ARG A 201 -2.11 -4.57 2.28
C ARG A 201 -2.98 -3.79 3.26
N LEU A 202 -3.73 -2.79 2.77
CA LEU A 202 -4.61 -1.96 3.60
C LEU A 202 -5.89 -2.68 4.06
N CYS A 203 -6.25 -3.81 3.44
CA CYS A 203 -7.21 -4.77 3.98
C CYS A 203 -6.62 -5.65 5.11
N GLY A 204 -5.36 -5.47 5.48
CA GLY A 204 -4.70 -6.21 6.56
C GLY A 204 -4.19 -7.61 6.16
N TRP A 205 -4.06 -7.90 4.86
CA TRP A 205 -3.58 -9.21 4.41
C TRP A 205 -2.13 -9.43 4.82
N LYS A 206 -1.80 -10.65 5.21
CA LYS A 206 -0.45 -11.04 5.61
C LYS A 206 0.43 -11.50 4.45
N LYS A 207 -0.17 -11.68 3.27
CA LYS A 207 0.55 -12.07 2.04
C LYS A 207 -0.06 -11.38 0.84
N GLU A 208 0.80 -10.96 -0.07
CA GLU A 208 0.37 -10.42 -1.34
C GLU A 208 -0.27 -11.48 -2.24
N ASN A 209 -1.10 -11.01 -3.16
CA ASN A 209 -1.59 -11.80 -4.24
C ASN A 209 -1.29 -11.08 -5.56
N THR A 210 -0.91 -11.84 -6.59
CA THR A 210 -0.61 -11.22 -7.89
C THR A 210 -1.91 -10.72 -8.53
N PRO A 211 -1.91 -9.54 -9.19
CA PRO A 211 -3.11 -8.99 -9.84
C PRO A 211 -3.79 -9.96 -10.81
N GLN A 212 -3.02 -10.83 -11.47
CA GLN A 212 -3.53 -11.86 -12.38
C GLN A 212 -4.45 -12.87 -11.68
N ASN A 213 -4.23 -13.15 -10.40
CA ASN A 213 -5.04 -14.08 -9.62
C ASN A 213 -6.30 -13.43 -9.03
N VAL A 214 -6.37 -12.09 -8.98
CA VAL A 214 -7.49 -11.38 -8.38
C VAL A 214 -8.75 -11.47 -9.24
N GLY A 215 -8.63 -11.28 -10.57
CA GLY A 215 -9.71 -11.47 -11.53
C GLY A 215 -11.05 -10.82 -11.13
N GLY A 216 -11.02 -9.56 -10.73
CA GLY A 216 -12.19 -8.80 -10.30
C GLY A 216 -12.42 -8.78 -8.77
N TYR A 217 -12.23 -9.86 -8.05
CA TYR A 217 -12.27 -9.88 -6.58
C TYR A 217 -11.49 -11.06 -6.00
N LEU A 218 -11.17 -10.98 -4.73
CA LEU A 218 -10.60 -12.10 -3.99
C LEU A 218 -11.05 -12.02 -2.52
N LEU A 219 -11.49 -13.16 -1.97
CA LEU A 219 -11.91 -13.28 -0.58
C LEU A 219 -10.71 -13.72 0.27
N ASP A 220 -10.38 -12.92 1.27
CA ASP A 220 -9.54 -13.33 2.38
C ASP A 220 -10.39 -13.56 3.64
N LYS A 221 -10.37 -14.81 4.13
CA LYS A 221 -11.17 -15.22 5.27
C LYS A 221 -10.53 -14.88 6.61
N GLU A 222 -9.22 -14.67 6.64
CA GLU A 222 -8.51 -14.32 7.88
C GLU A 222 -8.88 -12.90 8.32
N THR A 223 -8.93 -11.97 7.35
CA THR A 223 -9.30 -10.58 7.59
C THR A 223 -10.79 -10.30 7.37
N ASN A 224 -11.57 -11.27 6.90
CA ASN A 224 -12.96 -11.08 6.48
C ASN A 224 -13.14 -9.95 5.47
N THR A 225 -12.24 -9.87 4.48
CA THR A 225 -12.27 -8.84 3.44
C THR A 225 -12.40 -9.43 2.05
N MET A 226 -13.15 -8.76 1.18
CA MET A 226 -13.31 -9.15 -0.23
C MET A 226 -13.28 -7.91 -1.13
N PRO A 227 -12.11 -7.32 -1.39
CA PRO A 227 -12.02 -6.18 -2.30
C PRO A 227 -12.48 -6.58 -3.71
N ILE A 228 -13.31 -5.72 -4.30
CA ILE A 228 -13.83 -5.86 -5.66
C ILE A 228 -13.20 -4.78 -6.53
N PHE A 229 -12.67 -5.18 -7.69
CA PHE A 229 -12.05 -4.29 -8.68
C PHE A 229 -12.83 -4.34 -9.98
N VAL A 230 -13.32 -3.18 -10.41
CA VAL A 230 -14.08 -3.03 -11.66
C VAL A 230 -13.31 -2.12 -12.62
N LYS A 231 -13.07 -2.63 -13.83
CA LYS A 231 -12.65 -1.80 -14.97
C LYS A 231 -13.90 -1.38 -15.71
N TYR A 232 -14.36 -0.17 -15.44
CA TYR A 232 -15.60 0.35 -15.99
C TYR A 232 -15.45 0.67 -17.48
N ALA A 233 -16.26 0.01 -18.30
CA ALA A 233 -16.47 0.36 -19.70
C ALA A 233 -17.97 0.13 -19.97
N ALA A 234 -18.68 1.17 -20.37
CA ALA A 234 -20.11 1.06 -20.65
C ALA A 234 -20.35 0.08 -21.82
N SER A 235 -20.68 -1.18 -21.49
CA SER A 235 -21.09 -2.20 -22.46
C SER A 235 -22.19 -3.10 -21.90
N GLN A 236 -22.96 -3.72 -22.79
CA GLN A 236 -24.15 -4.50 -22.44
C GLN A 236 -23.90 -5.69 -21.50
N TYR A 237 -22.67 -6.24 -21.48
CA TYR A 237 -22.29 -7.44 -20.71
C TYR A 237 -21.22 -7.15 -19.65
N GLU A 238 -21.05 -5.88 -19.27
CA GLU A 238 -20.08 -5.44 -18.29
C GLU A 238 -20.78 -4.87 -17.05
N ASP A 239 -20.00 -4.68 -15.99
CA ASP A 239 -20.46 -4.04 -14.78
C ASP A 239 -20.92 -2.62 -15.10
N GLU A 240 -22.07 -2.18 -14.54
CA GLU A 240 -22.73 -0.93 -14.91
C GLU A 240 -23.29 -0.24 -13.67
N PHE A 241 -22.97 1.03 -13.49
CA PHE A 241 -23.64 1.84 -12.49
C PHE A 241 -25.10 2.09 -12.88
N LEU A 242 -26.03 1.72 -11.99
CA LEU A 242 -27.45 2.00 -12.10
C LEU A 242 -27.82 3.33 -11.46
N SER A 243 -27.06 3.72 -10.45
CA SER A 243 -27.17 4.99 -9.74
C SER A 243 -25.84 5.29 -9.03
N THR A 244 -25.76 6.40 -8.31
CA THR A 244 -24.62 6.73 -7.46
C THR A 244 -24.40 5.72 -6.31
N GLN A 245 -25.35 4.83 -6.05
CA GLN A 245 -25.30 3.88 -4.94
C GLN A 245 -25.47 2.43 -5.35
N GLU A 246 -25.81 2.15 -6.60
CA GLU A 246 -26.08 0.80 -7.09
C GLU A 246 -25.30 0.49 -8.36
N MET A 247 -24.72 -0.72 -8.41
CA MET A 247 -23.98 -1.23 -9.54
C MET A 247 -24.49 -2.63 -9.92
N LYS A 248 -24.86 -2.82 -11.18
CA LYS A 248 -25.02 -4.14 -11.78
C LYS A 248 -23.64 -4.78 -11.90
N TYR A 249 -23.46 -5.96 -11.32
CA TYR A 249 -22.15 -6.60 -11.21
C TYR A 249 -22.20 -8.06 -11.64
N PHE A 250 -21.23 -8.46 -12.45
CA PHE A 250 -21.05 -9.84 -12.91
C PHE A 250 -19.87 -10.50 -12.19
N SER A 251 -20.10 -11.67 -11.60
CA SER A 251 -19.06 -12.45 -10.96
C SER A 251 -17.99 -12.94 -11.96
N LYS A 252 -16.92 -13.53 -11.43
CA LYS A 252 -15.98 -14.34 -12.21
C LYS A 252 -16.72 -15.47 -12.94
N ASN A 253 -16.14 -15.92 -14.06
CA ASN A 253 -16.64 -17.04 -14.84
C ASN A 253 -16.78 -18.31 -13.99
N GLY A 254 -17.86 -19.05 -14.22
CA GLY A 254 -18.16 -20.30 -13.52
C GLY A 254 -18.69 -20.13 -12.09
N ARG A 255 -18.94 -18.90 -11.64
CA ARG A 255 -19.46 -18.64 -10.28
C ARG A 255 -20.98 -18.64 -10.26
N THR A 256 -21.51 -19.20 -9.18
CA THR A 256 -22.95 -19.29 -8.92
C THR A 256 -23.28 -18.59 -7.59
N PRO A 257 -24.56 -18.29 -7.28
CA PRO A 257 -24.93 -17.77 -5.96
C PRO A 257 -24.54 -18.68 -4.79
N GLN A 258 -24.25 -19.96 -5.05
CA GLN A 258 -23.78 -20.93 -4.06
C GLN A 258 -22.26 -21.01 -3.96
N SER A 259 -21.52 -20.28 -4.76
CA SER A 259 -20.04 -20.21 -4.64
C SER A 259 -19.61 -19.69 -3.26
N PRO A 260 -18.46 -20.16 -2.73
CA PRO A 260 -18.06 -19.87 -1.35
C PRO A 260 -18.03 -18.39 -1.01
N GLU A 261 -17.57 -17.54 -1.92
CA GLU A 261 -17.49 -16.08 -1.75
C GLU A 261 -18.87 -15.43 -1.66
N PHE A 262 -19.85 -15.87 -2.47
CA PHE A 262 -21.23 -15.38 -2.38
C PHE A 262 -21.91 -15.84 -1.10
N ARG A 263 -21.73 -17.11 -0.70
CA ARG A 263 -22.24 -17.58 0.59
C ARG A 263 -21.65 -16.81 1.75
N TRP A 264 -20.35 -16.52 1.71
CA TRP A 264 -19.70 -15.71 2.74
C TRP A 264 -20.31 -14.31 2.77
N ALA A 265 -20.42 -13.62 1.63
CA ALA A 265 -21.03 -12.29 1.55
C ALA A 265 -22.49 -12.29 2.02
N LEU A 266 -23.31 -13.22 1.56
CA LEU A 266 -24.74 -13.31 1.91
C LEU A 266 -24.96 -13.68 3.39
N ASN A 267 -24.11 -14.52 3.98
CA ASN A 267 -24.22 -14.89 5.39
C ASN A 267 -23.77 -13.76 6.35
N GLY A 268 -22.99 -12.81 5.85
CA GLY A 268 -22.53 -11.65 6.62
C GLY A 268 -23.52 -10.49 6.67
N ILE A 269 -24.61 -10.52 5.87
CA ILE A 269 -25.60 -9.43 5.81
C ILE A 269 -26.32 -9.29 7.16
N GLY A 270 -26.23 -8.09 7.73
CA GLY A 270 -26.84 -7.73 8.99
C GLY A 270 -26.53 -6.28 9.35
N PRO A 271 -27.02 -5.76 10.49
CA PRO A 271 -26.84 -4.35 10.88
C PRO A 271 -25.36 -3.95 11.01
N ASN A 272 -24.47 -4.90 11.28
CA ASN A 272 -23.03 -4.68 11.42
C ASN A 272 -22.21 -5.27 10.25
N TRP A 273 -22.84 -5.49 9.10
CA TRP A 273 -22.20 -6.19 7.98
C TRP A 273 -20.88 -5.55 7.56
N GLY A 274 -20.82 -4.22 7.40
CA GLY A 274 -19.59 -3.51 7.03
C GLY A 274 -18.47 -3.57 8.08
N GLN A 275 -18.76 -3.99 9.32
CA GLN A 275 -17.77 -4.21 10.37
C GLN A 275 -17.22 -5.63 10.38
N THR A 276 -18.08 -6.62 10.07
CA THR A 276 -17.74 -8.06 10.11
C THR A 276 -17.31 -8.62 8.77
N HIS A 277 -17.81 -8.05 7.68
CA HIS A 277 -17.55 -8.45 6.30
C HIS A 277 -17.28 -7.19 5.49
N PHE A 278 -16.02 -6.85 5.31
CA PHE A 278 -15.64 -5.65 4.58
C PHE A 278 -15.43 -5.97 3.10
N VAL A 279 -16.28 -5.40 2.25
CA VAL A 279 -16.25 -5.56 0.79
C VAL A 279 -16.04 -4.21 0.13
N PRO A 280 -14.80 -3.68 0.09
CA PRO A 280 -14.52 -2.40 -0.53
C PRO A 280 -14.60 -2.50 -2.06
N LEU A 281 -15.26 -1.53 -2.70
CA LEU A 281 -15.39 -1.44 -4.14
C LEU A 281 -14.41 -0.42 -4.71
N PHE A 282 -13.64 -0.86 -5.68
CA PHE A 282 -12.64 -0.06 -6.39
C PHE A 282 -12.98 -0.04 -7.87
N VAL A 283 -13.08 1.16 -8.45
CA VAL A 283 -13.46 1.36 -9.85
C VAL A 283 -12.41 2.19 -10.59
N MET A 284 -12.07 1.74 -11.78
CA MET A 284 -11.17 2.42 -12.69
C MET A 284 -11.86 2.57 -14.04
N ARG A 285 -11.76 3.74 -14.67
CA ARG A 285 -12.16 3.87 -16.08
C ARG A 285 -11.18 3.07 -16.95
N LYS A 286 -11.71 2.38 -17.95
CA LYS A 286 -10.86 1.67 -18.92
C LYS A 286 -9.85 2.61 -19.61
N ALA A 287 -10.23 3.86 -19.84
CA ALA A 287 -9.34 4.87 -20.40
C ALA A 287 -8.12 5.22 -19.52
N GLU A 288 -8.20 4.92 -18.21
CA GLU A 288 -7.14 5.16 -17.22
C GLU A 288 -6.36 3.89 -16.85
N GLU A 289 -6.55 2.81 -17.58
CA GLU A 289 -5.96 1.49 -17.28
C GLU A 289 -4.43 1.53 -17.15
N ALA A 290 -3.77 2.41 -17.91
CA ALA A 290 -2.32 2.56 -17.86
C ALA A 290 -1.80 3.05 -16.49
N GLU A 291 -2.63 3.71 -15.67
CA GLU A 291 -2.25 4.16 -14.34
C GLU A 291 -2.18 3.00 -13.32
N GLY A 292 -2.89 1.89 -13.57
CA GLY A 292 -2.94 0.74 -12.69
C GLY A 292 -3.59 1.00 -11.32
N LYS A 293 -4.34 2.10 -11.17
CA LYS A 293 -4.96 2.54 -9.91
C LYS A 293 -6.47 2.66 -10.05
N TYR A 294 -7.17 2.35 -8.95
CA TYR A 294 -8.62 2.34 -8.86
C TYR A 294 -9.10 3.35 -7.83
N TYR A 295 -10.17 4.08 -8.12
CA TYR A 295 -10.85 4.92 -7.15
C TYR A 295 -11.57 4.06 -6.11
N TYR A 296 -11.35 4.34 -4.84
CA TYR A 296 -12.19 3.79 -3.78
C TYR A 296 -13.54 4.53 -3.79
N VAL A 297 -14.61 3.83 -4.09
CA VAL A 297 -15.97 4.39 -4.20
C VAL A 297 -16.87 4.05 -3.01
N GLY A 298 -16.39 3.27 -2.07
CA GLY A 298 -17.10 2.87 -0.85
C GLY A 298 -17.12 1.36 -0.66
N HIS A 299 -17.69 0.91 0.45
CA HIS A 299 -17.92 -0.51 0.66
C HIS A 299 -19.34 -0.92 0.28
N VAL A 300 -19.48 -2.17 -0.15
CA VAL A 300 -20.74 -2.79 -0.51
C VAL A 300 -21.48 -3.17 0.77
N ALA A 301 -22.68 -2.67 0.96
CA ALA A 301 -23.55 -2.96 2.10
C ALA A 301 -24.52 -4.14 1.81
N ALA A 302 -24.76 -4.46 0.55
CA ALA A 302 -25.59 -5.58 0.17
C ALA A 302 -25.29 -6.11 -1.23
N PHE A 303 -25.48 -7.42 -1.41
CA PHE A 303 -25.58 -8.08 -2.71
C PHE A 303 -27.05 -8.43 -2.93
N ASP A 304 -27.73 -7.62 -3.71
CA ASP A 304 -29.15 -7.80 -3.96
C ASP A 304 -29.38 -8.71 -5.17
N ASN A 305 -30.42 -9.53 -5.09
CA ASN A 305 -30.92 -10.39 -6.17
C ASN A 305 -29.84 -11.21 -6.91
N PRO A 306 -28.98 -11.99 -6.20
CA PRO A 306 -27.97 -12.80 -6.88
C PRO A 306 -28.64 -13.87 -7.74
N GLN A 307 -28.44 -13.80 -9.06
CA GLN A 307 -29.07 -14.68 -10.05
C GLN A 307 -28.03 -15.36 -10.92
N LEU A 308 -28.20 -16.64 -11.17
CA LEU A 308 -27.42 -17.36 -12.17
C LEU A 308 -27.82 -16.90 -13.57
N THR A 309 -26.85 -16.45 -14.35
CA THR A 309 -27.03 -16.05 -15.74
C THR A 309 -25.85 -16.50 -16.59
N THR A 310 -25.85 -16.16 -17.86
CA THR A 310 -24.75 -16.41 -18.78
C THR A 310 -24.33 -15.10 -19.47
N LYS A 311 -23.05 -14.99 -19.77
CA LYS A 311 -22.51 -13.93 -20.63
C LYS A 311 -21.63 -14.54 -21.73
N PRO A 312 -21.36 -13.83 -22.84
CA PRO A 312 -20.38 -14.28 -23.82
C PRO A 312 -19.04 -14.61 -23.16
N ASP A 313 -18.37 -15.63 -23.64
CA ASP A 313 -16.98 -15.91 -23.24
C ASP A 313 -16.01 -14.93 -23.89
N ALA A 314 -14.72 -15.02 -23.53
CA ALA A 314 -13.67 -14.13 -24.06
C ALA A 314 -13.49 -14.25 -25.60
N SER A 315 -13.92 -15.37 -26.22
CA SER A 315 -13.87 -15.59 -27.66
C SER A 315 -15.08 -15.02 -28.42
N GLY A 316 -16.16 -14.69 -27.67
CA GLY A 316 -17.45 -14.28 -28.23
C GLY A 316 -18.22 -15.39 -28.95
N GLN A 317 -17.72 -16.64 -28.98
CA GLN A 317 -18.33 -17.77 -29.68
C GLN A 317 -19.11 -18.69 -28.73
N GLY A 318 -18.89 -18.59 -27.43
CA GLY A 318 -19.53 -19.39 -26.41
C GLY A 318 -20.19 -18.53 -25.33
N SER A 319 -20.73 -19.19 -24.31
CA SER A 319 -21.27 -18.52 -23.13
C SER A 319 -20.74 -19.16 -21.86
N VAL A 320 -20.50 -18.33 -20.84
CA VAL A 320 -20.04 -18.77 -19.53
C VAL A 320 -21.07 -18.43 -18.47
N LYS A 321 -21.22 -19.33 -17.49
CA LYS A 321 -22.08 -19.08 -16.33
C LYS A 321 -21.44 -18.04 -15.42
N VAL A 322 -22.25 -17.10 -14.93
CA VAL A 322 -21.86 -16.07 -13.98
C VAL A 322 -23.02 -15.79 -13.03
N THR A 323 -22.71 -15.19 -11.87
CA THR A 323 -23.75 -14.64 -11.00
C THR A 323 -23.86 -13.15 -11.30
N LEU A 324 -25.07 -12.71 -11.64
CA LEU A 324 -25.45 -11.30 -11.72
C LEU A 324 -26.00 -10.89 -10.35
N SER A 325 -25.52 -9.77 -9.81
CA SER A 325 -26.01 -9.18 -8.55
C SER A 325 -26.09 -7.68 -8.69
N ILE A 326 -26.89 -7.03 -7.87
CA ILE A 326 -26.83 -5.59 -7.66
C ILE A 326 -26.00 -5.34 -6.39
N LEU A 327 -24.86 -4.71 -6.54
CA LEU A 327 -24.07 -4.23 -5.42
C LEU A 327 -24.66 -2.92 -4.95
N ARG A 328 -25.05 -2.85 -3.67
CA ARG A 328 -25.51 -1.62 -3.05
C ARG A 328 -24.44 -1.10 -2.11
N LEU A 329 -23.98 0.13 -2.36
CA LEU A 329 -23.00 0.82 -1.53
C LEU A 329 -23.62 1.31 -0.23
N ALA A 330 -22.84 1.34 0.83
CA ALA A 330 -23.26 1.87 2.13
C ALA A 330 -23.59 3.38 2.06
N ARG A 331 -22.98 4.09 1.13
CA ARG A 331 -23.25 5.51 0.85
C ARG A 331 -23.15 5.79 -0.65
N PRO A 332 -23.81 6.86 -1.14
CA PRO A 332 -23.70 7.25 -2.54
C PRO A 332 -22.28 7.74 -2.86
N ILE A 333 -21.85 7.50 -4.09
CA ILE A 333 -20.63 8.07 -4.68
C ILE A 333 -20.84 9.58 -4.85
N ASP A 334 -19.78 10.35 -4.64
CA ASP A 334 -19.77 11.78 -4.95
C ASP A 334 -20.25 12.04 -6.40
N PRO A 335 -21.14 13.02 -6.64
CA PRO A 335 -21.70 13.25 -7.98
C PRO A 335 -20.67 13.63 -9.04
N GLU A 336 -19.54 14.26 -8.66
CA GLU A 336 -18.49 14.63 -9.63
C GLU A 336 -17.69 13.39 -10.01
N LEU A 337 -17.29 12.59 -9.03
CA LEU A 337 -16.61 11.29 -9.28
C LEU A 337 -17.53 10.37 -10.08
N TYR A 338 -18.81 10.27 -9.72
CA TYR A 338 -19.76 9.44 -10.47
C TYR A 338 -19.82 9.85 -11.95
N ARG A 339 -19.99 11.14 -12.24
CA ARG A 339 -19.99 11.65 -13.62
C ARG A 339 -18.69 11.35 -14.35
N HIS A 340 -17.56 11.47 -13.65
CA HIS A 340 -16.24 11.12 -14.20
C HIS A 340 -16.15 9.63 -14.55
N LEU A 341 -16.63 8.75 -13.69
CA LEU A 341 -16.55 7.29 -13.89
C LEU A 341 -17.43 6.80 -15.05
N VAL A 342 -18.62 7.41 -15.26
CA VAL A 342 -19.60 6.98 -16.27
C VAL A 342 -19.48 7.71 -17.61
N SER A 343 -18.59 8.71 -17.74
CA SER A 343 -18.42 9.53 -18.94
C SER A 343 -17.59 8.84 -20.08
#